data_e30ed52130c02590a05cf6a03610d9d4
#
_entry.id   e30ed52130c02590a05cf6a03610d9d4
#
_cell.length_a   1.000
_cell.length_b   1.000
_cell.length_c   1.000
_cell.angle_alpha   90.00
_cell.angle_beta   90.00
_cell.angle_gamma   90.00
#
_symmetry.space_group_name_H-M   'P 1'
#
loop_
_entity.id
_entity.type
_entity.pdbx_description
1 polymer ?
#
loop_
_entity_poly.entity_id
_entity_poly.type
_entity_poly.pdbx_seq_one_letter_code
_entity_poly.pdbx_strand_id
1 'polypeptide(L)'
;MKNTIEEPKTLIEVIGNLSSLNEMGEIDSSDIYHHFKPYREDMRAWIHDISEGESAFDNEDINKRPHKIVDGEIVVHNNKHGDKYTRQCWDKVGPCVHTYMANLASQNTVHPVDDRAFSIRELLLMNIPNNFKWSE
;
A
#
# COMPACT_ATOMS: atom_id res chain seq x y z
N MET A 1 24.17 26.80 -15.97
CA MET A 1 23.64 25.54 -15.46
C MET A 1 22.13 25.47 -15.71
N LYS A 2 21.73 24.41 -16.19
CA LYS A 2 20.32 24.28 -16.37
C LYS A 2 19.69 23.39 -15.32
N ASN A 3 18.49 23.71 -14.99
CA ASN A 3 17.74 22.90 -14.06
C ASN A 3 17.07 21.76 -14.82
N THR A 4 17.61 20.59 -14.65
CA THR A 4 16.99 19.42 -15.22
C THR A 4 15.94 18.92 -14.23
N ILE A 5 14.72 18.91 -14.69
CA ILE A 5 13.65 18.31 -13.88
C ILE A 5 13.73 16.82 -14.12
N GLU A 6 14.10 16.10 -13.08
CA GLU A 6 14.12 14.65 -13.17
C GLU A 6 12.70 14.14 -13.16
N GLU A 7 12.45 13.12 -13.98
CA GLU A 7 11.16 12.48 -13.94
C GLU A 7 10.98 11.75 -12.61
N PRO A 8 9.79 11.74 -12.07
CA PRO A 8 9.51 11.00 -10.83
C PRO A 8 9.86 9.53 -11.01
N LYS A 9 10.46 8.96 -9.98
CA LYS A 9 10.80 7.55 -9.98
C LYS A 9 9.55 6.70 -9.79
N THR A 10 9.52 5.57 -10.46
CA THR A 10 8.45 4.61 -10.26
C THR A 10 8.58 3.94 -8.90
N LEU A 11 7.49 3.34 -8.47
CA LEU A 11 7.45 2.71 -7.15
C LEU A 11 8.50 1.60 -7.03
N ILE A 12 8.69 0.80 -8.07
CA ILE A 12 9.69 -0.26 -8.03
C ILE A 12 11.11 0.30 -7.87
N GLU A 13 11.39 1.45 -8.47
CA GLU A 13 12.70 2.08 -8.33
C GLU A 13 12.95 2.56 -6.90
N VAL A 14 11.89 2.98 -6.21
CA VAL A 14 11.99 3.55 -4.86
C VAL A 14 12.08 2.46 -3.79
N ILE A 15 11.22 1.45 -3.86
CA ILE A 15 11.08 0.45 -2.79
C ILE A 15 11.26 -0.99 -3.24
N GLY A 16 11.53 -1.23 -4.52
CA GLY A 16 11.59 -2.59 -5.06
C GLY A 16 12.71 -3.46 -4.50
N ASN A 17 13.73 -2.86 -3.89
CA ASN A 17 14.86 -3.59 -3.31
C ASN A 17 14.60 -4.11 -1.90
N LEU A 18 13.49 -3.71 -1.29
CA LEU A 18 13.20 -4.13 0.07
C LEU A 18 12.62 -5.54 0.08
N SER A 19 12.88 -6.25 1.17
CA SER A 19 12.39 -7.62 1.31
C SER A 19 10.88 -7.68 1.36
N SER A 20 10.31 -8.77 0.84
CA SER A 20 8.88 -9.05 0.98
C SER A 20 8.54 -9.31 2.44
N LEU A 21 7.37 -8.84 2.85
CA LEU A 21 6.84 -9.09 4.18
C LEU A 21 5.45 -9.71 4.02
N ASN A 22 5.27 -10.91 4.52
CA ASN A 22 4.01 -11.63 4.31
C ASN A 22 3.27 -11.97 5.61
N GLU A 23 4.00 -12.09 6.70
CA GLU A 23 3.39 -12.52 7.96
C GLU A 23 3.04 -11.33 8.85
N MET A 24 1.89 -11.42 9.51
CA MET A 24 1.50 -10.40 10.48
C MET A 24 2.55 -10.31 11.59
N GLY A 25 3.06 -9.11 11.82
CA GLY A 25 4.07 -8.87 12.83
C GLY A 25 5.49 -9.15 12.38
N GLU A 26 5.68 -9.53 11.12
CA GLU A 26 7.03 -9.77 10.59
C GLU A 26 7.83 -8.47 10.54
N ILE A 27 9.08 -8.54 10.99
CA ILE A 27 10.00 -7.40 10.94
C ILE A 27 11.25 -7.87 10.21
N ASP A 28 11.72 -7.09 9.25
CA ASP A 28 12.95 -7.42 8.52
C ASP A 28 14.12 -7.46 9.49
N SER A 29 14.91 -8.52 9.44
CA SER A 29 16.04 -8.71 10.33
C SER A 29 17.14 -7.66 10.15
N SER A 30 17.23 -7.06 8.97
CA SER A 30 18.25 -6.06 8.66
C SER A 30 17.75 -4.62 8.80
N ASP A 31 16.44 -4.41 9.02
CA ASP A 31 15.87 -3.06 9.08
C ASP A 31 14.60 -3.08 9.93
N ILE A 32 14.73 -2.59 11.17
CA ILE A 32 13.60 -2.59 12.11
C ILE A 32 12.43 -1.71 11.67
N TYR A 33 12.66 -0.77 10.75
CA TYR A 33 11.59 0.06 10.21
C TYR A 33 10.86 -0.61 9.05
N HIS A 34 11.36 -1.73 8.55
CA HIS A 34 10.70 -2.46 7.48
C HIS A 34 9.76 -3.50 8.09
N HIS A 35 8.60 -3.03 8.50
CA HIS A 35 7.49 -3.84 8.97
C HIS A 35 6.19 -3.11 8.66
N PHE A 36 5.10 -3.85 8.56
CA PHE A 36 3.81 -3.25 8.29
C PHE A 36 2.89 -3.39 9.50
N LYS A 37 1.92 -2.48 9.58
CA LYS A 37 0.93 -2.52 10.66
C LYS A 37 0.04 -3.74 10.46
N PRO A 38 -0.07 -4.64 11.45
CA PRO A 38 -0.94 -5.79 11.33
C PRO A 38 -2.40 -5.38 11.14
N TYR A 39 -3.14 -6.19 10.39
CA TYR A 39 -4.57 -6.01 10.18
C TYR A 39 -5.26 -7.35 10.45
N ARG A 40 -6.60 -7.33 10.54
CA ARG A 40 -7.33 -8.57 10.80
C ARG A 40 -7.12 -9.56 9.67
N GLU A 41 -6.89 -10.82 10.02
CA GLU A 41 -6.59 -11.87 9.04
C GLU A 41 -7.71 -12.03 8.00
N ASP A 42 -8.97 -11.82 8.39
CA ASP A 42 -10.09 -11.93 7.45
C ASP A 42 -10.04 -10.88 6.34
N MET A 43 -9.35 -9.76 6.56
CA MET A 43 -9.20 -8.72 5.54
C MET A 43 -8.22 -9.12 4.44
N ARG A 44 -7.36 -10.11 4.68
CA ARG A 44 -6.39 -10.55 3.68
C ARG A 44 -7.09 -11.05 2.41
N ALA A 45 -8.23 -11.73 2.56
CA ALA A 45 -8.99 -12.22 1.43
C ALA A 45 -9.50 -11.08 0.53
N TRP A 46 -9.69 -9.90 1.08
CA TRP A 46 -10.17 -8.76 0.31
C TRP A 46 -9.13 -8.25 -0.70
N ILE A 47 -7.86 -8.34 -0.33
CA ILE A 47 -6.78 -7.76 -1.13
C ILE A 47 -5.95 -8.80 -1.87
N HIS A 48 -6.07 -10.07 -1.51
CA HIS A 48 -5.20 -11.11 -2.05
C HIS A 48 -5.30 -11.26 -3.57
N ASP A 49 -6.52 -11.21 -4.09
CA ASP A 49 -6.77 -11.49 -5.50
C ASP A 49 -6.79 -10.26 -6.40
N ILE A 50 -6.66 -9.05 -5.84
CA ILE A 50 -6.70 -7.85 -6.67
C ILE A 50 -5.36 -7.65 -7.38
N SER A 51 -5.46 -7.24 -8.64
CA SER A 51 -4.28 -6.93 -9.46
C SER A 51 -3.85 -5.48 -9.24
N GLU A 52 -2.64 -5.16 -9.71
CA GLU A 52 -2.18 -3.78 -9.65
C GLU A 52 -3.20 -2.84 -10.30
N GLY A 53 -3.48 -1.77 -9.62
CA GLY A 53 -4.44 -0.77 -10.07
C GLY A 53 -5.88 -1.05 -9.69
N GLU A 54 -6.17 -2.22 -9.15
CA GLU A 54 -7.52 -2.59 -8.73
C GLU A 54 -7.72 -2.36 -7.24
N SER A 55 -8.97 -2.14 -6.86
CA SER A 55 -9.39 -2.01 -5.48
C SER A 55 -10.08 -3.29 -5.00
N ALA A 56 -10.03 -3.54 -3.71
CA ALA A 56 -10.78 -4.65 -3.12
C ALA A 56 -12.30 -4.52 -3.38
N PHE A 57 -12.78 -3.33 -3.61
CA PHE A 57 -14.19 -3.12 -3.96
C PHE A 57 -14.52 -3.60 -5.37
N ASP A 58 -13.51 -3.88 -6.19
CA ASP A 58 -13.71 -4.39 -7.54
C ASP A 58 -13.87 -5.91 -7.59
N ASN A 59 -13.71 -6.60 -6.46
CA ASN A 59 -13.91 -8.05 -6.40
C ASN A 59 -15.32 -8.43 -6.83
N GLU A 60 -15.43 -9.45 -7.66
CA GLU A 60 -16.75 -9.94 -8.10
C GLU A 60 -17.51 -10.60 -6.95
N ASP A 61 -16.80 -11.29 -6.07
CA ASP A 61 -17.41 -11.94 -4.91
C ASP A 61 -17.61 -10.91 -3.81
N ILE A 62 -18.87 -10.68 -3.44
CA ILE A 62 -19.21 -9.71 -2.41
C ILE A 62 -18.58 -10.03 -1.06
N ASN A 63 -18.28 -11.32 -0.80
CA ASN A 63 -17.63 -11.74 0.44
C ASN A 63 -16.17 -11.26 0.50
N LYS A 64 -15.59 -10.91 -0.63
CA LYS A 64 -14.22 -10.41 -0.72
C LYS A 64 -14.16 -8.89 -0.81
N ARG A 65 -15.29 -8.21 -0.77
CA ARG A 65 -15.30 -6.75 -0.72
C ARG A 65 -15.20 -6.29 0.72
N PRO A 66 -14.53 -5.17 0.97
CA PRO A 66 -14.48 -4.63 2.32
C PRO A 66 -15.88 -4.44 2.88
N HIS A 67 -16.16 -5.10 4.00
CA HIS A 67 -17.53 -5.15 4.55
C HIS A 67 -17.52 -5.39 6.05
N LYS A 68 -18.66 -5.20 6.63
CA LYS A 68 -18.95 -5.63 8.00
C LYS A 68 -20.19 -6.50 7.99
N ILE A 69 -20.38 -7.27 9.04
CA ILE A 69 -21.57 -8.11 9.20
C ILE A 69 -22.50 -7.41 10.18
N VAL A 70 -23.73 -7.14 9.75
CA VAL A 70 -24.75 -6.52 10.58
C VAL A 70 -25.98 -7.42 10.53
N ASP A 71 -26.39 -7.95 11.67
CA ASP A 71 -27.53 -8.86 11.79
C ASP A 71 -27.46 -10.04 10.82
N GLY A 72 -26.24 -10.58 10.65
CA GLY A 72 -26.02 -11.71 9.77
C GLY A 72 -25.89 -11.37 8.28
N GLU A 73 -26.01 -10.10 7.93
CA GLU A 73 -25.95 -9.67 6.54
C GLU A 73 -24.67 -8.89 6.25
N ILE A 74 -24.16 -9.03 5.02
CA ILE A 74 -22.98 -8.31 4.55
C ILE A 74 -23.38 -6.88 4.19
N VAL A 75 -22.69 -5.92 4.82
CA VAL A 75 -22.86 -4.49 4.50
C VAL A 75 -21.51 -3.98 3.99
N VAL A 76 -21.41 -3.73 2.68
CA VAL A 76 -20.18 -3.26 2.06
C VAL A 76 -19.84 -1.85 2.55
N HIS A 77 -18.57 -1.63 2.87
CA HIS A 77 -18.11 -0.32 3.32
C HIS A 77 -18.25 0.74 2.23
N ASN A 78 -18.33 1.98 2.65
CA ASN A 78 -18.38 3.10 1.73
C ASN A 78 -16.99 3.36 1.13
N ASN A 79 -16.93 3.50 -0.20
CA ASN A 79 -15.69 3.87 -0.91
C ASN A 79 -15.95 5.13 -1.74
N LYS A 80 -16.26 6.21 -1.04
CA LYS A 80 -16.71 7.47 -1.66
C LYS A 80 -15.73 8.02 -2.69
N HIS A 81 -14.43 7.90 -2.43
CA HIS A 81 -13.39 8.45 -3.30
C HIS A 81 -12.83 7.42 -4.29
N GLY A 82 -13.22 6.16 -4.18
CA GLY A 82 -12.84 5.13 -5.13
C GLY A 82 -11.43 4.56 -4.97
N ASP A 83 -10.66 4.98 -3.99
CA ASP A 83 -9.24 4.62 -3.88
C ASP A 83 -8.85 3.85 -2.61
N LYS A 84 -9.83 3.46 -1.80
CA LYS A 84 -9.55 2.61 -0.63
C LYS A 84 -9.18 1.21 -1.07
N TYR A 85 -8.25 0.58 -0.34
CA TYR A 85 -7.80 -0.79 -0.59
C TYR A 85 -7.33 -0.99 -2.04
N THR A 86 -6.68 0.02 -2.62
CA THR A 86 -6.19 -0.04 -3.99
C THR A 86 -4.76 -0.54 -4.01
N ARG A 87 -4.50 -1.59 -4.80
CA ARG A 87 -3.14 -2.11 -4.99
C ARG A 87 -2.38 -1.19 -5.94
N GLN A 88 -1.25 -0.72 -5.49
CA GLN A 88 -0.43 0.20 -6.27
C GLN A 88 0.28 -0.51 -7.41
N CYS A 89 0.80 0.25 -8.36
CA CYS A 89 1.46 -0.29 -9.55
C CYS A 89 2.96 -0.09 -9.45
N TRP A 90 3.73 -1.15 -9.73
CA TRP A 90 5.18 -1.08 -9.72
C TRP A 90 5.74 -0.08 -10.73
N ASP A 91 5.15 0.00 -11.91
CA ASP A 91 5.64 0.81 -13.01
C ASP A 91 5.11 2.23 -13.04
N LYS A 92 4.44 2.64 -11.98
CA LYS A 92 3.93 4.00 -11.84
C LYS A 92 4.56 4.71 -10.67
N VAL A 93 4.49 6.04 -10.70
CA VAL A 93 4.93 6.85 -9.57
C VAL A 93 4.05 6.52 -8.36
N GLY A 94 4.67 6.34 -7.21
CA GLY A 94 3.93 6.05 -5.99
C GLY A 94 3.02 7.21 -5.58
N PRO A 95 2.01 6.92 -4.77
CA PRO A 95 1.09 7.95 -4.30
C PRO A 95 1.76 8.91 -3.32
N CYS A 96 1.15 10.07 -3.12
CA CYS A 96 1.60 10.97 -2.09
C CYS A 96 1.41 10.34 -0.72
N VAL A 97 2.44 10.43 0.12
CA VAL A 97 2.37 9.86 1.46
C VAL A 97 1.50 10.76 2.34
N HIS A 98 0.57 10.16 3.05
CA HIS A 98 -0.30 10.87 3.98
C HIS A 98 -0.33 10.16 5.34
N THR A 99 -0.90 10.84 6.33
CA THR A 99 -0.83 10.43 7.73
C THR A 99 -1.31 8.99 8.01
N TYR A 100 -2.33 8.53 7.30
CA TYR A 100 -2.95 7.24 7.58
C TYR A 100 -2.53 6.13 6.64
N MET A 101 -1.47 6.33 5.87
CA MET A 101 -1.11 5.38 4.81
C MET A 101 -0.60 4.04 5.32
N ALA A 102 -0.24 3.96 6.59
CA ALA A 102 0.10 2.69 7.22
C ALA A 102 -1.12 1.82 7.54
N ASN A 103 -2.33 2.38 7.48
CA ASN A 103 -3.57 1.65 7.73
C ASN A 103 -4.09 1.08 6.41
N LEU A 104 -4.32 -0.22 6.38
CA LEU A 104 -4.79 -0.89 5.16
C LEU A 104 -6.10 -0.31 4.63
N ALA A 105 -6.97 0.15 5.52
CA ALA A 105 -8.28 0.68 5.15
C ALA A 105 -8.23 2.10 4.56
N SER A 106 -7.04 2.67 4.45
CA SER A 106 -6.88 4.02 3.92
C SER A 106 -6.73 4.02 2.40
N GLN A 107 -6.45 5.19 1.84
CA GLN A 107 -6.38 5.38 0.39
C GLN A 107 -5.03 4.94 -0.17
N ASN A 108 -5.06 4.24 -1.30
CA ASN A 108 -3.85 3.87 -2.07
C ASN A 108 -2.82 3.09 -1.26
N THR A 109 -3.27 2.16 -0.43
CA THR A 109 -2.42 1.60 0.62
C THR A 109 -1.85 0.22 0.35
N VAL A 110 -2.37 -0.52 -0.65
CA VAL A 110 -1.95 -1.91 -0.81
C VAL A 110 -0.65 -1.99 -1.61
N HIS A 111 0.32 -2.73 -1.07
CA HIS A 111 1.61 -2.96 -1.73
C HIS A 111 1.40 -3.62 -3.09
N PRO A 112 2.23 -3.31 -4.12
CA PRO A 112 2.05 -3.87 -5.46
C PRO A 112 2.05 -5.39 -5.54
N VAL A 113 2.78 -6.07 -4.67
CA VAL A 113 2.92 -7.55 -4.69
C VAL A 113 2.43 -8.18 -3.41
N ASP A 114 2.86 -7.67 -2.26
CA ASP A 114 2.54 -8.26 -0.97
C ASP A 114 1.14 -7.87 -0.53
N ASP A 115 0.51 -8.73 0.26
CA ASP A 115 -0.84 -8.46 0.77
C ASP A 115 -0.78 -7.69 2.09
N ARG A 116 -0.44 -6.43 1.99
CA ARG A 116 -0.24 -5.56 3.16
C ARG A 116 -0.26 -4.10 2.78
N ALA A 117 -0.38 -3.24 3.77
CA ALA A 117 -0.11 -1.83 3.60
C ALA A 117 1.41 -1.61 3.52
N PHE A 118 1.83 -0.42 3.16
CA PHE A 118 3.25 -0.10 3.08
C PHE A 118 3.90 -0.12 4.46
N SER A 119 5.16 -0.56 4.51
CA SER A 119 5.96 -0.53 5.73
C SER A 119 6.41 0.90 6.04
N ILE A 120 6.85 1.12 7.28
CA ILE A 120 7.37 2.43 7.67
C ILE A 120 8.55 2.82 6.80
N ARG A 121 9.47 1.88 6.54
CA ARG A 121 10.62 2.17 5.69
C ARG A 121 10.19 2.56 4.27
N GLU A 122 9.22 1.86 3.71
CA GLU A 122 8.70 2.18 2.38
C GLU A 122 8.10 3.59 2.34
N LEU A 123 7.32 3.94 3.36
CA LEU A 123 6.73 5.28 3.42
C LEU A 123 7.79 6.37 3.56
N LEU A 124 8.83 6.11 4.33
CA LEU A 124 9.94 7.06 4.46
C LEU A 124 10.63 7.28 3.11
N LEU A 125 10.89 6.20 2.37
CA LEU A 125 11.52 6.30 1.05
C LEU A 125 10.62 7.02 0.04
N MET A 126 9.32 6.73 0.06
CA MET A 126 8.36 7.35 -0.84
C MET A 126 8.20 8.85 -0.57
N ASN A 127 8.44 9.28 0.66
CA ASN A 127 8.28 10.68 1.06
C ASN A 127 9.50 11.54 0.70
N ILE A 128 10.59 10.93 0.26
CA ILE A 128 11.80 11.67 -0.14
C ILE A 128 11.63 12.16 -1.57
N PRO A 129 11.78 13.47 -1.84
CA PRO A 129 11.69 13.96 -3.22
C PRO A 129 12.73 13.32 -4.14
N ASN A 130 12.38 13.12 -5.39
CA ASN A 130 13.25 12.51 -6.37
C ASN A 130 14.62 13.19 -6.49
N ASN A 131 14.62 14.51 -6.40
CA ASN A 131 15.83 15.31 -6.55
C ASN A 131 16.46 15.66 -5.21
N PHE A 132 16.04 15.01 -4.15
CA PHE A 132 16.58 15.27 -2.83
C PHE A 132 18.02 14.78 -2.74
N LYS A 133 18.88 15.63 -2.19
CA LYS A 133 20.26 15.26 -1.92
C LYS A 133 20.49 15.28 -0.43
N TRP A 134 21.04 14.18 0.08
CA TRP A 134 21.36 14.10 1.49
C TRP A 134 22.52 15.03 1.79
N SER A 135 22.36 15.83 2.83
CA SER A 135 23.45 16.67 3.31
C SER A 135 24.47 15.83 4.07
N GLU A 136 25.73 16.18 3.89
CA GLU A 136 26.80 15.53 4.63
C GLU A 136 27.07 16.23 5.94
#